data_a4a2ec1f9882a959fac7265cacf3b0f4
#
_entry.id   a4a2ec1f9882a959fac7265cacf3b0f4
#
_cell.length_a   1.000
_cell.length_b   1.000
_cell.length_c   1.000
_cell.angle_alpha   90.00
_cell.angle_beta   90.00
_cell.angle_gamma   90.00
#
_symmetry.space_group_name_H-M   'P 1'
#
loop_
_entity.id
_entity.type
_entity.pdbx_description
1 polymer ?
#
loop_
_entity_poly.entity_id
_entity_poly.type
_entity_poly.pdbx_seq_one_letter_code
_entity_poly.pdbx_strand_id
1 'polypeptide(L)'
;FDAKVIGSVKAGATRTVSLSARVRRDIAEGYYSVPIIVKANGSDATTDHINVWITKSSGTTESGDDDGSIRFELGENQSTPSGQYPDVMNFTVNLRNASNITAFDVNVRMGLSEDSTKFPFNINDGNYVRHFDRVGGGESQEVSYSMAIRKESYTGYYPITFTIEYRDSTEGDIQKAESIFYVHVQNKDKEEETGEFNANDRTKARLIVDGFQTIPEVVYAGDDFDLILRMKNASENV
;
A
#
# COMPACT_ATOMS: atom_id res chain seq x y z
N PHE A 1 16.10 11.16 1.34
CA PHE A 1 15.04 12.20 1.44
C PHE A 1 15.53 13.31 2.38
N ASP A 2 15.28 14.57 2.01
CA ASP A 2 15.61 15.72 2.86
C ASP A 2 14.46 16.02 3.82
N ALA A 3 14.82 16.49 5.03
CA ALA A 3 13.82 16.97 5.98
C ALA A 3 13.26 18.32 5.53
N LYS A 4 11.94 18.48 5.55
CA LYS A 4 11.25 19.74 5.22
C LYS A 4 10.50 20.29 6.42
N VAL A 5 10.71 21.56 6.72
CA VAL A 5 9.93 22.27 7.75
C VAL A 5 8.70 22.88 7.11
N ILE A 6 7.52 22.52 7.59
CA ILE A 6 6.23 22.95 7.02
C ILE A 6 5.56 24.10 7.78
N GLY A 7 6.17 24.57 8.86
CA GLY A 7 5.59 25.60 9.73
C GLY A 7 4.40 25.10 10.52
N SER A 8 3.57 26.00 11.04
CA SER A 8 2.41 25.64 11.85
C SER A 8 1.24 25.14 11.00
N VAL A 9 0.57 24.08 11.47
CA VAL A 9 -0.66 23.54 10.89
C VAL A 9 -1.74 23.57 11.97
N LYS A 10 -2.78 24.36 11.79
CA LYS A 10 -3.88 24.48 12.76
C LYS A 10 -4.65 23.14 12.87
N ALA A 11 -5.31 22.91 14.01
CA ALA A 11 -6.17 21.74 14.19
C ALA A 11 -7.19 21.62 13.05
N GLY A 12 -7.35 20.43 12.50
CA GLY A 12 -8.21 20.12 11.36
C GLY A 12 -7.73 20.65 10.00
N ALA A 13 -6.68 21.47 9.96
CA ALA A 13 -6.15 22.01 8.71
C ALA A 13 -5.25 21.03 7.97
N THR A 14 -5.18 21.19 6.65
CA THR A 14 -4.32 20.38 5.75
C THR A 14 -3.25 21.26 5.12
N ARG A 15 -2.06 20.70 4.95
CA ARG A 15 -0.94 21.28 4.20
C ARG A 15 -0.36 20.28 3.22
N THR A 16 0.04 20.78 2.05
CA THR A 16 0.73 19.98 1.03
C THR A 16 2.24 20.22 1.14
N VAL A 17 2.99 19.12 1.06
CA VAL A 17 4.47 19.12 1.10
C VAL A 17 4.96 18.30 -0.09
N SER A 18 5.87 18.87 -0.89
CA SER A 18 6.53 18.15 -1.98
C SER A 18 7.95 17.77 -1.57
N LEU A 19 8.31 16.53 -1.79
CA LEU A 19 9.63 15.96 -1.55
C LEU A 19 10.13 15.36 -2.86
N SER A 20 11.31 15.77 -3.31
CA SER A 20 11.95 15.14 -4.47
C SER A 20 12.75 13.94 -4.03
N ALA A 21 12.63 12.85 -4.74
CA ALA A 21 13.31 11.60 -4.46
C ALA A 21 13.85 10.98 -5.75
N ARG A 22 14.96 10.27 -5.60
CA ARG A 22 15.55 9.49 -6.69
C ARG A 22 15.42 8.01 -6.41
N VAL A 23 14.90 7.27 -7.38
CA VAL A 23 14.81 5.82 -7.30
C VAL A 23 16.16 5.19 -7.67
N ARG A 24 16.59 4.19 -6.91
CA ARG A 24 17.78 3.41 -7.26
C ARG A 24 17.55 2.65 -8.57
N ARG A 25 18.58 2.59 -9.43
CA ARG A 25 18.49 1.92 -10.74
C ARG A 25 18.43 0.40 -10.62
N ASP A 26 18.94 -0.16 -9.54
CA ASP A 26 19.04 -1.59 -9.26
C ASP A 26 17.87 -2.13 -8.44
N ILE A 27 16.82 -1.32 -8.24
CA ILE A 27 15.64 -1.74 -7.49
C ILE A 27 14.74 -2.60 -8.39
N ALA A 28 14.18 -3.66 -7.82
CA ALA A 28 13.21 -4.49 -8.52
C ALA A 28 11.88 -3.73 -8.70
N GLU A 29 11.12 -4.09 -9.72
CA GLU A 29 9.75 -3.60 -9.88
C GLU A 29 8.88 -4.06 -8.72
N GLY A 30 8.02 -3.18 -8.20
CA GLY A 30 7.12 -3.52 -7.11
C GLY A 30 6.70 -2.31 -6.27
N TYR A 31 5.86 -2.59 -5.26
CA TYR A 31 5.49 -1.62 -4.24
C TYR A 31 6.59 -1.48 -3.19
N TYR A 32 6.91 -0.24 -2.88
CA TYR A 32 7.86 0.10 -1.83
C TYR A 32 7.18 0.97 -0.79
N SER A 33 7.20 0.50 0.46
CA SER A 33 6.72 1.25 1.60
C SER A 33 7.74 2.31 1.98
N VAL A 34 7.37 3.57 1.84
CA VAL A 34 8.22 4.72 2.18
C VAL A 34 7.76 5.27 3.52
N PRO A 35 8.57 5.18 4.59
CA PRO A 35 8.21 5.73 5.89
C PRO A 35 8.30 7.27 5.85
N ILE A 36 7.24 7.93 6.26
CA ILE A 36 7.15 9.38 6.43
C ILE A 36 7.18 9.69 7.92
N ILE A 37 8.29 10.22 8.39
CA ILE A 37 8.47 10.59 9.79
C ILE A 37 8.06 12.06 9.97
N VAL A 38 7.02 12.28 10.75
CA VAL A 38 6.50 13.61 11.05
C VAL A 38 6.76 13.94 12.52
N LYS A 39 7.34 15.11 12.78
CA LYS A 39 7.61 15.58 14.14
C LYS A 39 7.07 17.00 14.31
N ALA A 40 6.19 17.18 15.28
CA ALA A 40 5.76 18.49 15.75
C ALA A 40 6.61 18.95 16.95
N ASN A 41 6.77 20.27 17.14
CA ASN A 41 7.46 20.79 18.31
C ASN A 41 6.74 20.36 19.60
N GLY A 42 7.51 19.79 20.54
CA GLY A 42 6.98 19.31 21.83
C GLY A 42 6.25 17.97 21.78
N SER A 43 6.26 17.28 20.64
CA SER A 43 5.67 15.93 20.49
C SER A 43 6.71 14.93 20.00
N ASP A 44 6.46 13.64 20.27
CA ASP A 44 7.24 12.57 19.69
C ASP A 44 7.03 12.49 18.18
N ALA A 45 7.97 11.89 17.46
CA ALA A 45 7.84 11.66 16.04
C ALA A 45 6.79 10.56 15.78
N THR A 46 5.90 10.80 14.82
CA THR A 46 5.00 9.78 14.29
C THR A 46 5.53 9.30 12.94
N THR A 47 5.42 8.00 12.69
CA THR A 47 5.79 7.43 11.39
C THR A 47 4.53 6.98 10.68
N ASP A 48 4.35 7.46 9.47
CA ASP A 48 3.31 7.02 8.55
C ASP A 48 3.97 6.35 7.35
N HIS A 49 3.25 5.53 6.59
CA HIS A 49 3.80 4.80 5.47
C HIS A 49 2.96 5.06 4.22
N ILE A 50 3.64 5.35 3.13
CA ILE A 50 3.03 5.45 1.80
C ILE A 50 3.60 4.35 0.90
N ASN A 51 2.79 3.85 -0.03
CA ASN A 51 3.20 2.82 -0.96
C ASN A 51 3.39 3.43 -2.34
N VAL A 52 4.64 3.44 -2.80
CA VAL A 52 5.00 3.93 -4.14
C VAL A 52 5.29 2.72 -5.02
N TRP A 53 4.62 2.63 -6.16
CA TRP A 53 4.93 1.65 -7.18
C TRP A 53 6.14 2.13 -7.98
N ILE A 54 7.16 1.29 -8.08
CA ILE A 54 8.32 1.51 -8.93
C ILE A 54 8.25 0.56 -10.10
N THR A 55 8.23 1.08 -11.31
CA THR A 55 8.34 0.26 -12.52
C THR A 55 9.81 0.05 -12.88
N LYS A 56 10.07 -1.01 -13.64
CA LYS A 56 11.39 -1.26 -14.19
C LYS A 56 11.75 -0.14 -15.18
N SER A 57 12.94 0.44 -15.04
CA SER A 57 13.40 1.49 -15.97
C SER A 57 13.28 1.00 -17.43
N SER A 58 12.45 1.67 -18.21
CA SER A 58 12.55 1.55 -19.66
C SER A 58 13.76 2.36 -20.10
N GLY A 59 14.94 1.75 -20.07
CA GLY A 59 16.09 2.31 -20.77
C GLY A 59 15.73 2.53 -22.23
N THR A 60 15.71 3.81 -22.65
CA THR A 60 15.61 4.29 -24.02
C THR A 60 14.44 3.77 -24.86
N THR A 61 13.64 4.71 -25.32
CA THR A 61 12.79 4.66 -26.52
C THR A 61 13.26 3.64 -27.56
N GLU A 62 12.86 2.37 -27.36
CA GLU A 62 12.61 1.47 -28.46
C GLU A 62 11.32 0.73 -28.16
N SER A 63 10.40 0.85 -29.12
CA SER A 63 9.15 0.13 -29.16
C SER A 63 9.35 -1.34 -28.80
N GLY A 64 8.76 -1.76 -27.63
CA GLY A 64 8.34 -3.14 -27.46
C GLY A 64 9.42 -4.18 -27.31
N ASP A 65 10.16 -4.21 -26.21
CA ASP A 65 10.52 -5.49 -25.63
C ASP A 65 9.41 -5.89 -24.64
N ASP A 66 8.27 -6.23 -25.21
CA ASP A 66 7.36 -7.17 -24.65
C ASP A 66 8.10 -8.50 -24.67
N ASP A 67 8.72 -8.87 -23.56
CA ASP A 67 9.42 -10.16 -23.42
C ASP A 67 8.46 -11.34 -23.46
N GLY A 68 7.18 -11.08 -23.82
CA GLY A 68 6.12 -12.06 -23.87
C GLY A 68 5.70 -12.57 -22.51
N SER A 69 6.07 -11.89 -21.42
CA SER A 69 5.68 -12.30 -20.06
C SER A 69 4.45 -11.55 -19.57
N ILE A 70 3.59 -12.25 -18.85
CA ILE A 70 2.43 -11.67 -18.20
C ILE A 70 2.88 -11.04 -16.88
N ARG A 71 2.43 -9.79 -16.65
CA ARG A 71 2.74 -9.03 -15.45
C ARG A 71 1.46 -8.52 -14.79
N PHE A 72 1.33 -8.75 -13.49
CA PHE A 72 0.22 -8.26 -12.69
C PHE A 72 0.65 -7.13 -11.76
N GLU A 73 -0.22 -6.13 -11.65
CA GLU A 73 -0.15 -5.02 -10.70
C GLU A 73 -1.33 -5.10 -9.75
N LEU A 74 -1.06 -4.95 -8.44
CA LEU A 74 -2.09 -4.97 -7.40
C LEU A 74 -2.23 -3.59 -6.75
N GLY A 75 -3.47 -3.07 -6.71
CA GLY A 75 -3.79 -1.83 -6.03
C GLY A 75 -3.22 -0.58 -6.70
N GLU A 76 -2.94 -0.63 -7.99
CA GLU A 76 -2.51 0.55 -8.76
C GLU A 76 -3.53 1.68 -8.61
N ASN A 77 -3.05 2.90 -8.33
CA ASN A 77 -3.86 4.11 -8.10
C ASN A 77 -4.92 3.96 -7.00
N GLN A 78 -4.72 3.04 -6.06
CA GLN A 78 -5.59 2.77 -4.93
C GLN A 78 -5.03 3.35 -3.64
N SER A 79 -5.87 4.05 -2.85
CA SER A 79 -5.51 4.42 -1.48
C SER A 79 -5.49 3.17 -0.59
N THR A 80 -4.60 3.15 0.40
CA THR A 80 -4.54 2.07 1.39
C THR A 80 -5.87 2.00 2.15
N PRO A 81 -6.59 0.86 2.07
CA PRO A 81 -7.84 0.71 2.82
C PRO A 81 -7.58 0.71 4.33
N SER A 82 -8.51 1.29 5.07
CA SER A 82 -8.41 1.39 6.53
C SER A 82 -9.62 0.79 7.22
N GLY A 83 -9.40 0.07 8.32
CA GLY A 83 -10.44 -0.47 9.17
C GLY A 83 -10.13 -0.29 10.65
N GLN A 84 -11.15 -0.38 11.52
CA GLN A 84 -11.02 -0.20 12.95
C GLN A 84 -11.51 -1.45 13.68
N TYR A 85 -10.74 -1.93 14.67
CA TYR A 85 -11.23 -2.96 15.61
C TYR A 85 -12.34 -2.37 16.49
N PRO A 86 -13.44 -3.10 16.78
CA PRO A 86 -13.69 -4.52 16.48
C PRO A 86 -14.44 -4.79 15.16
N ASP A 87 -14.47 -3.85 14.23
CA ASP A 87 -15.27 -3.95 13.02
C ASP A 87 -14.73 -4.99 12.03
N VAL A 88 -15.59 -5.36 11.08
CA VAL A 88 -15.21 -6.11 9.89
C VAL A 88 -14.74 -5.11 8.83
N MET A 89 -13.51 -5.29 8.38
CA MET A 89 -12.94 -4.50 7.31
C MET A 89 -13.32 -5.10 5.96
N ASN A 90 -14.05 -4.33 5.15
CA ASN A 90 -14.33 -4.65 3.77
C ASN A 90 -13.38 -3.85 2.89
N PHE A 91 -12.63 -4.53 2.03
CA PHE A 91 -11.71 -3.88 1.11
C PHE A 91 -11.63 -4.60 -0.22
N THR A 92 -11.33 -3.85 -1.25
CA THR A 92 -11.14 -4.32 -2.61
C THR A 92 -9.71 -4.01 -3.04
N VAL A 93 -9.08 -4.94 -3.74
CA VAL A 93 -7.78 -4.77 -4.37
C VAL A 93 -7.97 -4.86 -5.87
N ASN A 94 -7.50 -3.86 -6.60
CA ASN A 94 -7.52 -3.89 -8.05
C ASN A 94 -6.37 -4.75 -8.56
N LEU A 95 -6.68 -5.81 -9.29
CA LEU A 95 -5.73 -6.64 -10.02
C LEU A 95 -5.72 -6.19 -11.47
N ARG A 96 -4.60 -5.68 -11.97
CA ARG A 96 -4.42 -5.31 -13.37
C ARG A 96 -3.42 -6.24 -14.04
N ASN A 97 -3.78 -6.74 -15.20
CA ASN A 97 -2.80 -7.35 -16.11
C ASN A 97 -2.10 -6.25 -16.90
N ALA A 98 -0.90 -5.89 -16.49
CA ALA A 98 -0.13 -4.79 -17.08
C ALA A 98 0.62 -5.19 -18.37
N SER A 99 0.45 -6.43 -18.83
CA SER A 99 0.98 -6.90 -20.12
C SER A 99 -0.05 -6.71 -21.23
N ASN A 100 0.33 -7.00 -22.47
CA ASN A 100 -0.57 -7.04 -23.62
C ASN A 100 -1.10 -8.46 -23.92
N ILE A 101 -0.73 -9.46 -23.10
CA ILE A 101 -1.08 -10.87 -23.26
C ILE A 101 -2.22 -11.21 -22.29
N THR A 102 -3.17 -12.01 -22.76
CA THR A 102 -4.24 -12.52 -21.90
C THR A 102 -3.69 -13.59 -20.96
N ALA A 103 -3.95 -13.43 -19.66
CA ALA A 103 -3.75 -14.46 -18.66
C ALA A 103 -4.99 -15.33 -18.54
N PHE A 104 -4.81 -16.64 -18.40
CA PHE A 104 -5.86 -17.63 -18.23
C PHE A 104 -5.77 -18.31 -16.85
N ASP A 105 -6.89 -18.82 -16.37
CA ASP A 105 -6.97 -19.56 -15.10
C ASP A 105 -6.32 -18.82 -13.94
N VAL A 106 -6.67 -17.52 -13.80
CA VAL A 106 -6.03 -16.62 -12.84
C VAL A 106 -6.62 -16.84 -11.45
N ASN A 107 -5.78 -17.29 -10.51
CA ASN A 107 -6.14 -17.52 -9.12
C ASN A 107 -5.37 -16.55 -8.23
N VAL A 108 -6.08 -15.64 -7.56
CA VAL A 108 -5.50 -14.68 -6.62
C VAL A 108 -5.73 -15.18 -5.21
N ARG A 109 -4.66 -15.54 -4.52
CA ARG A 109 -4.69 -16.08 -3.16
C ARG A 109 -4.09 -15.08 -2.18
N MET A 110 -4.87 -14.73 -1.15
CA MET A 110 -4.37 -13.98 0.00
C MET A 110 -3.47 -14.87 0.87
N GLY A 111 -2.27 -14.41 1.18
CA GLY A 111 -1.37 -15.02 2.16
C GLY A 111 -1.89 -14.80 3.57
N LEU A 112 -1.95 -15.88 4.36
CA LEU A 112 -2.44 -15.87 5.73
C LEU A 112 -1.29 -16.08 6.71
N SER A 113 -1.39 -15.49 7.91
CA SER A 113 -0.44 -15.71 8.99
C SER A 113 -1.15 -15.75 10.34
N GLU A 114 -0.74 -16.68 11.20
CA GLU A 114 -1.19 -16.72 12.59
C GLU A 114 -0.56 -15.61 13.45
N ASP A 115 0.52 -15.01 12.99
CA ASP A 115 1.23 -13.92 13.66
C ASP A 115 0.44 -12.61 13.51
N SER A 116 -0.14 -12.12 14.61
CA SER A 116 -0.94 -10.88 14.62
C SER A 116 -0.13 -9.61 14.34
N THR A 117 1.21 -9.69 14.40
CA THR A 117 2.10 -8.58 14.03
C THR A 117 2.31 -8.47 12.51
N LYS A 118 1.98 -9.54 11.78
CA LYS A 118 2.13 -9.62 10.31
C LYS A 118 0.80 -9.65 9.57
N PHE A 119 -0.25 -10.16 10.22
CA PHE A 119 -1.56 -10.34 9.61
C PHE A 119 -2.66 -9.95 10.60
N PRO A 120 -3.38 -8.84 10.36
CA PRO A 120 -4.25 -8.24 11.37
C PRO A 120 -5.66 -8.85 11.42
N PHE A 121 -5.96 -9.88 10.63
CA PHE A 121 -7.30 -10.42 10.49
C PHE A 121 -7.44 -11.81 11.11
N ASN A 122 -8.63 -12.10 11.63
CA ASN A 122 -8.98 -13.45 12.04
C ASN A 122 -9.03 -14.36 10.82
N ILE A 123 -8.34 -15.50 10.91
CA ILE A 123 -8.45 -16.57 9.93
C ILE A 123 -9.67 -17.41 10.30
N ASN A 124 -10.56 -17.57 9.35
CA ASN A 124 -11.76 -18.42 9.47
C ASN A 124 -11.81 -19.39 8.29
N ASP A 125 -12.89 -20.16 8.18
CA ASP A 125 -13.10 -21.10 7.08
C ASP A 125 -13.49 -20.42 5.75
N GLY A 126 -13.25 -19.12 5.63
CA GLY A 126 -13.57 -18.34 4.43
C GLY A 126 -12.72 -18.72 3.23
N ASN A 127 -13.25 -18.48 2.05
CA ASN A 127 -12.49 -18.63 0.81
C ASN A 127 -11.60 -17.42 0.58
N TYR A 128 -10.30 -17.61 0.64
CA TYR A 128 -9.27 -16.59 0.42
C TYR A 128 -8.72 -16.58 -1.00
N VAL A 129 -9.25 -17.40 -1.90
CA VAL A 129 -8.90 -17.44 -3.31
C VAL A 129 -9.99 -16.77 -4.13
N ARG A 130 -9.60 -15.96 -5.11
CA ARG A 130 -10.48 -15.41 -6.14
C ARG A 130 -10.01 -15.93 -7.48
N HIS A 131 -10.95 -16.45 -8.24
CA HIS A 131 -10.69 -17.07 -9.54
C HIS A 131 -11.31 -16.23 -10.65
N PHE A 132 -10.54 -16.09 -11.74
CA PHE A 132 -10.97 -15.50 -12.99
C PHE A 132 -10.57 -16.44 -14.12
N ASP A 133 -11.50 -16.79 -14.99
CA ASP A 133 -11.21 -17.65 -16.15
C ASP A 133 -10.13 -17.04 -17.04
N ARG A 134 -10.15 -15.72 -17.15
CA ARG A 134 -9.14 -14.95 -17.88
C ARG A 134 -9.09 -13.51 -17.37
N VAL A 135 -7.93 -12.85 -17.57
CA VAL A 135 -7.72 -11.41 -17.43
C VAL A 135 -6.98 -10.94 -18.67
N GLY A 136 -7.65 -10.17 -19.52
CA GLY A 136 -7.07 -9.66 -20.79
C GLY A 136 -5.90 -8.73 -20.56
N GLY A 137 -5.06 -8.57 -21.58
CA GLY A 137 -3.98 -7.58 -21.54
C GLY A 137 -4.52 -6.17 -21.30
N GLY A 138 -3.99 -5.45 -20.32
CA GLY A 138 -4.47 -4.14 -19.89
C GLY A 138 -5.77 -4.14 -19.07
N GLU A 139 -6.41 -5.30 -18.89
CA GLU A 139 -7.67 -5.43 -18.13
C GLU A 139 -7.42 -5.40 -16.64
N SER A 140 -8.39 -4.85 -15.89
CA SER A 140 -8.41 -4.85 -14.42
C SER A 140 -9.60 -5.63 -13.88
N GLN A 141 -9.38 -6.33 -12.76
CA GLN A 141 -10.39 -7.08 -12.01
C GLN A 141 -10.38 -6.65 -10.55
N GLU A 142 -11.55 -6.63 -9.92
CA GLU A 142 -11.70 -6.31 -8.51
C GLU A 142 -11.67 -7.58 -7.65
N VAL A 143 -10.77 -7.60 -6.67
CA VAL A 143 -10.59 -8.71 -5.71
C VAL A 143 -11.04 -8.23 -4.34
N SER A 144 -12.23 -8.62 -3.90
CA SER A 144 -12.84 -8.12 -2.66
C SER A 144 -12.75 -9.13 -1.51
N TYR A 145 -12.49 -8.60 -0.31
CA TYR A 145 -12.43 -9.36 0.94
C TYR A 145 -13.22 -8.66 2.04
N SER A 146 -13.73 -9.48 2.97
CA SER A 146 -14.42 -9.04 4.18
C SER A 146 -13.78 -9.76 5.36
N MET A 147 -13.01 -9.04 6.17
CA MET A 147 -12.11 -9.62 7.18
C MET A 147 -12.37 -9.00 8.55
N ALA A 148 -12.63 -9.84 9.56
CA ALA A 148 -12.71 -9.39 10.94
C ALA A 148 -11.32 -9.07 11.49
N ILE A 149 -11.14 -7.88 12.03
CA ILE A 149 -9.87 -7.44 12.61
C ILE A 149 -9.63 -8.19 13.93
N ARG A 150 -8.40 -8.65 14.16
CA ARG A 150 -8.00 -9.35 15.40
C ARG A 150 -7.91 -8.37 16.57
N LYS A 151 -8.32 -8.84 17.75
CA LYS A 151 -8.16 -8.10 19.00
C LYS A 151 -6.68 -7.84 19.33
N GLU A 152 -5.81 -8.75 18.95
CA GLU A 152 -4.37 -8.71 19.22
C GLU A 152 -3.58 -7.82 18.26
N SER A 153 -4.22 -7.37 17.17
CA SER A 153 -3.56 -6.49 16.19
C SER A 153 -3.32 -5.11 16.77
N TYR A 154 -2.15 -4.55 16.49
CA TYR A 154 -1.82 -3.16 16.84
C TYR A 154 -2.36 -2.19 15.80
N THR A 155 -2.43 -0.92 16.15
CA THR A 155 -2.65 0.15 15.17
C THR A 155 -1.43 0.26 14.26
N GLY A 156 -1.63 0.14 12.93
CA GLY A 156 -0.53 0.24 11.98
C GLY A 156 -0.86 -0.29 10.59
N TYR A 157 0.17 -0.29 9.74
CA TYR A 157 0.10 -0.79 8.38
C TYR A 157 0.59 -2.23 8.31
N TYR A 158 -0.20 -3.08 7.67
CA TYR A 158 0.08 -4.50 7.53
C TYR A 158 0.29 -4.88 6.06
N PRO A 159 1.45 -5.48 5.72
CA PRO A 159 1.69 -6.01 4.39
C PRO A 159 0.93 -7.34 4.21
N ILE A 160 -0.01 -7.38 3.29
CA ILE A 160 -0.72 -8.58 2.91
C ILE A 160 -0.10 -9.09 1.60
N THR A 161 0.48 -10.28 1.64
CA THR A 161 1.04 -10.92 0.45
C THR A 161 -0.08 -11.59 -0.34
N PHE A 162 -0.08 -11.39 -1.65
CA PHE A 162 -0.94 -12.08 -2.58
C PHE A 162 -0.10 -12.91 -3.53
N THR A 163 -0.47 -14.17 -3.71
CA THR A 163 0.08 -15.05 -4.74
C THR A 163 -0.92 -15.12 -5.89
N ILE A 164 -0.47 -14.83 -7.09
CA ILE A 164 -1.25 -14.89 -8.32
C ILE A 164 -0.73 -16.05 -9.14
N GLU A 165 -1.54 -17.09 -9.29
CA GLU A 165 -1.25 -18.23 -10.16
C GLU A 165 -2.02 -18.05 -11.46
N TYR A 166 -1.38 -18.26 -12.60
CA TYR A 166 -1.97 -18.02 -13.92
C TYR A 166 -1.28 -18.88 -15.00
N ARG A 167 -1.88 -18.88 -16.20
CA ARG A 167 -1.31 -19.50 -17.39
C ARG A 167 -1.22 -18.44 -18.50
N ASP A 168 -0.23 -18.54 -19.36
CA ASP A 168 -0.06 -17.69 -20.54
C ASP A 168 -0.92 -18.17 -21.75
N SER A 169 -1.39 -19.40 -21.69
CA SER A 169 -2.28 -20.02 -22.67
C SER A 169 -3.19 -21.03 -21.96
N THR A 170 -4.26 -21.46 -22.62
CA THR A 170 -5.24 -22.40 -22.05
C THR A 170 -4.64 -23.76 -21.68
N GLU A 171 -3.54 -24.15 -22.30
CA GLU A 171 -2.82 -25.42 -22.05
C GLU A 171 -1.41 -25.21 -21.48
N GLY A 172 -1.04 -23.94 -21.20
CA GLY A 172 0.27 -23.56 -20.68
C GLY A 172 0.51 -24.04 -19.24
N ASP A 173 1.76 -24.00 -18.83
CA ASP A 173 2.15 -24.29 -17.45
C ASP A 173 1.65 -23.21 -16.49
N ILE A 174 1.42 -23.60 -15.23
CA ILE A 174 1.07 -22.66 -14.17
C ILE A 174 2.30 -21.82 -13.82
N GLN A 175 2.15 -20.52 -13.96
CA GLN A 175 3.12 -19.52 -13.53
C GLN A 175 2.64 -18.85 -12.22
N LYS A 176 3.56 -18.25 -11.49
CA LYS A 176 3.28 -17.58 -10.21
C LYS A 176 3.93 -16.20 -10.18
N ALA A 177 3.14 -15.25 -9.70
CA ALA A 177 3.63 -13.94 -9.30
C ALA A 177 3.24 -13.68 -7.84
N GLU A 178 4.05 -12.90 -7.13
CA GLU A 178 3.73 -12.44 -5.78
C GLU A 178 3.74 -10.92 -5.75
N SER A 179 2.79 -10.37 -5.00
CA SER A 179 2.68 -8.93 -4.78
C SER A 179 2.24 -8.65 -3.36
N ILE A 180 2.60 -7.47 -2.84
CA ILE A 180 2.23 -7.03 -1.50
C ILE A 180 1.27 -5.86 -1.62
N PHE A 181 0.17 -5.94 -0.87
CA PHE A 181 -0.79 -4.87 -0.74
C PHE A 181 -0.94 -4.49 0.74
N TYR A 182 -0.89 -3.21 1.05
CA TYR A 182 -0.96 -2.76 2.43
C TYR A 182 -2.40 -2.43 2.82
N VAL A 183 -2.75 -2.79 4.06
CA VAL A 183 -3.97 -2.35 4.73
C VAL A 183 -3.58 -1.61 6.01
N HIS A 184 -4.39 -0.66 6.42
CA HIS A 184 -4.22 0.06 7.67
C HIS A 184 -5.28 -0.39 8.68
N VAL A 185 -4.85 -0.77 9.87
CA VAL A 185 -5.74 -1.16 10.97
C VAL A 185 -5.59 -0.17 12.11
N GLN A 186 -6.71 0.24 12.69
CA GLN A 186 -6.77 1.02 13.92
C GLN A 186 -7.33 0.15 15.03
N ASN A 187 -6.61 0.06 16.15
CA ASN A 187 -7.05 -0.64 17.35
C ASN A 187 -6.72 0.21 18.57
N LYS A 188 -7.74 0.86 19.12
CA LYS A 188 -7.59 1.75 20.30
C LYS A 188 -7.16 1.03 21.56
N ASP A 189 -7.39 -0.28 21.64
CA ASP A 189 -7.02 -1.12 22.79
C ASP A 189 -5.56 -1.62 22.68
N LYS A 190 -4.94 -1.46 21.52
CA LYS A 190 -3.60 -1.92 21.15
C LYS A 190 -2.89 -0.83 20.32
N GLU A 191 -2.71 0.34 20.90
CA GLU A 191 -1.80 1.33 20.33
C GLU A 191 -0.36 0.81 20.49
N GLU A 192 0.50 1.00 19.48
CA GLU A 192 1.89 0.55 19.60
C GLU A 192 2.50 1.11 20.88
N GLU A 193 3.13 0.26 21.69
CA GLU A 193 3.95 0.66 22.84
C GLU A 193 5.26 1.35 22.37
N THR A 194 5.17 2.25 21.41
CA THR A 194 6.27 3.15 21.07
C THR A 194 6.17 4.39 21.96
N GLY A 195 6.59 4.22 23.21
CA GLY A 195 6.91 5.33 24.13
C GLY A 195 5.75 6.30 24.38
N GLU A 196 5.04 6.11 25.49
CA GLU A 196 4.22 7.11 26.16
C GLU A 196 3.16 7.85 25.30
N PHE A 197 2.31 7.13 24.58
CA PHE A 197 1.06 7.72 24.13
C PHE A 197 -0.01 7.59 25.22
N ASN A 198 -0.25 8.69 25.92
CA ASN A 198 -1.38 8.78 26.83
C ASN A 198 -2.60 9.26 26.03
N ALA A 199 -3.60 8.39 25.83
CA ALA A 199 -4.84 8.69 25.08
C ALA A 199 -5.61 9.90 25.67
N ASN A 200 -5.27 10.35 26.88
CA ASN A 200 -5.81 11.53 27.54
C ASN A 200 -5.00 12.82 27.27
N ASP A 201 -3.88 12.74 26.54
CA ASP A 201 -3.09 13.93 26.25
C ASP A 201 -3.64 14.66 24.99
N ARG A 202 -4.75 15.36 25.19
CA ARG A 202 -5.42 16.18 24.17
C ARG A 202 -4.63 17.41 23.73
N THR A 203 -3.43 17.60 24.29
CA THR A 203 -2.58 18.77 24.02
C THR A 203 -1.53 18.54 22.93
N LYS A 204 -1.36 17.29 22.48
CA LYS A 204 -0.37 16.96 21.46
C LYS A 204 -0.92 17.08 20.03
N ALA A 205 -0.17 17.73 19.15
CA ALA A 205 -0.50 17.81 17.73
C ALA A 205 -0.35 16.43 17.07
N ARG A 206 -1.39 15.97 16.36
CA ARG A 206 -1.39 14.73 15.61
C ARG A 206 -1.40 15.02 14.10
N LEU A 207 -0.23 14.94 13.49
CA LEU A 207 -0.11 15.08 12.04
C LEU A 207 -0.15 13.71 11.37
N ILE A 208 -1.01 13.57 10.38
CA ILE A 208 -1.17 12.36 9.56
C ILE A 208 -0.98 12.68 8.08
N VAL A 209 -0.58 11.68 7.30
CA VAL A 209 -0.62 11.77 5.84
C VAL A 209 -2.03 11.42 5.38
N ASP A 210 -2.77 12.42 4.89
CA ASP A 210 -4.17 12.30 4.43
C ASP A 210 -4.25 11.88 2.95
N GLY A 211 -3.15 11.91 2.24
CA GLY A 211 -3.03 11.46 0.86
C GLY A 211 -1.67 11.81 0.27
N PHE A 212 -1.35 11.16 -0.82
CA PHE A 212 -0.12 11.43 -1.57
C PHE A 212 -0.34 11.27 -3.08
N GLN A 213 0.56 11.84 -3.87
CA GLN A 213 0.69 11.61 -5.30
C GLN A 213 2.15 11.71 -5.72
N THR A 214 2.50 11.08 -6.83
CA THR A 214 3.82 11.19 -7.45
C THR A 214 3.73 12.00 -8.74
N ILE A 215 4.78 12.75 -9.07
CA ILE A 215 4.94 13.42 -10.35
C ILE A 215 6.31 13.06 -10.92
N PRO A 216 6.39 12.32 -12.03
CA PRO A 216 5.26 11.76 -12.80
C PRO A 216 4.46 10.72 -12.01
N GLU A 217 3.25 10.41 -12.47
CA GLU A 217 2.36 9.42 -11.83
C GLU A 217 2.98 8.02 -11.85
N VAL A 218 3.64 7.66 -12.94
CA VAL A 218 4.41 6.43 -13.08
C VAL A 218 5.87 6.73 -12.78
N VAL A 219 6.45 5.96 -11.84
CA VAL A 219 7.83 6.14 -11.38
C VAL A 219 8.69 4.96 -11.83
N TYR A 220 9.74 5.23 -12.58
CA TYR A 220 10.67 4.21 -13.10
C TYR A 220 11.94 4.10 -12.27
N ALA A 221 12.54 2.92 -12.28
CA ALA A 221 13.82 2.70 -11.62
C ALA A 221 14.93 3.57 -12.24
N GLY A 222 15.58 4.37 -11.41
CA GLY A 222 16.64 5.30 -11.81
C GLY A 222 16.17 6.73 -12.07
N ASP A 223 14.86 6.99 -12.10
CA ASP A 223 14.31 8.33 -12.31
C ASP A 223 14.21 9.13 -11.02
N ASP A 224 14.16 10.43 -11.19
CA ASP A 224 13.79 11.37 -10.15
C ASP A 224 12.28 11.63 -10.21
N PHE A 225 11.64 11.71 -9.07
CA PHE A 225 10.21 12.04 -8.97
C PHE A 225 9.93 12.97 -7.80
N ASP A 226 8.86 13.73 -7.91
CA ASP A 226 8.34 14.53 -6.82
C ASP A 226 7.23 13.76 -6.09
N LEU A 227 7.41 13.57 -4.79
CA LEU A 227 6.41 13.03 -3.89
C LEU A 227 5.67 14.18 -3.23
N ILE A 228 4.38 14.30 -3.51
CA ILE A 228 3.50 15.35 -2.96
C ILE A 228 2.64 14.73 -1.88
N LEU A 229 2.85 15.14 -0.63
CA LEU A 229 2.13 14.67 0.54
C LEU A 229 1.08 15.70 0.97
N ARG A 230 -0.14 15.25 1.21
CA ARG A 230 -1.17 16.03 1.87
C ARG A 230 -1.20 15.70 3.35
N MET A 231 -0.70 16.63 4.18
CA MET A 231 -0.60 16.47 5.62
C MET A 231 -1.81 17.09 6.31
N LYS A 232 -2.43 16.38 7.22
CA LYS A 232 -3.57 16.85 8.03
C LYS A 232 -3.23 16.81 9.52
N ASN A 233 -3.53 17.90 10.22
CA ASN A 233 -3.53 17.87 11.68
C ASN A 233 -4.87 17.28 12.17
N ALA A 234 -4.82 16.05 12.66
CA ALA A 234 -5.98 15.30 13.14
C ALA A 234 -6.27 15.50 14.64
N SER A 235 -5.55 16.42 15.31
CA SER A 235 -5.86 16.75 16.70
C SER A 235 -7.18 17.53 16.80
N GLU A 236 -7.90 17.33 17.91
CA GLU A 236 -9.20 17.97 18.13
C GLU A 236 -9.08 19.42 18.64
N ASN A 237 -7.98 19.78 19.30
CA ASN A 237 -7.87 21.02 20.09
C ASN A 237 -6.51 21.73 20.02
N VAL A 238 -5.65 21.52 19.02
CA VAL A 238 -4.32 22.19 18.91
C VAL A 238 -4.14 22.88 17.58
#